data_48ede67aabcbc430e43de08a459e2c0a
#
_entry.id   48ede67aabcbc430e43de08a459e2c0a
#
_cell.length_a   1.000
_cell.length_b   1.000
_cell.length_c   1.000
_cell.angle_alpha   90.00
_cell.angle_beta   90.00
_cell.angle_gamma   90.00
#
_symmetry.space_group_name_H-M   'P 1'
#
loop_
_entity.id
_entity.type
_entity.pdbx_description
1 polymer ?
#
loop_
_entity_poly.entity_id
_entity_poly.type
_entity_poly.pdbx_seq_one_letter_code
_entity_poly.pdbx_strand_id
1 'polypeptide(L)'
;MKKLICVKDVENVEKKGQKVFYIDSNTIITPSAKDAAKACGIEFSTETPVCAAKTSEANVCEVKSSQAQACAAKNSCEEIASSLAKASDGGIDTDMIYKVFKAMMDKGLLNGILDSFSNKPYIAEVDPCGLKVVRGSSVKMEVLDTGNPSDKVFYQEIINIDDGCKMNAGVITIEGCSFDWETACQELYYVIEGTLTVTVDGKIYTAHSGDSVFFPKGAKLAFGSPDKMKAFYATY
;
A
#
# COMPACT_ATOMS: atom_id res chain seq x y z
N MET A 1 -6.99 16.30 12.56
CA MET A 1 -6.25 15.61 11.50
C MET A 1 -5.38 16.64 10.79
N LYS A 2 -4.10 16.39 10.56
CA LYS A 2 -3.24 17.34 9.84
C LYS A 2 -3.52 17.21 8.33
N LYS A 3 -3.78 18.32 7.66
CA LYS A 3 -4.02 18.37 6.21
C LYS A 3 -2.68 18.59 5.50
N LEU A 4 -2.37 17.76 4.50
CA LEU A 4 -1.17 17.89 3.68
C LEU A 4 -1.51 18.56 2.36
N ILE A 5 -0.73 19.58 1.97
CA ILE A 5 -0.86 20.25 0.67
C ILE A 5 0.30 19.82 -0.23
N CYS A 6 -0.05 19.29 -1.39
CA CYS A 6 0.85 18.86 -2.45
C CYS A 6 0.81 19.80 -3.66
N VAL A 7 1.70 19.58 -4.63
CA VAL A 7 1.76 20.36 -5.89
C VAL A 7 0.41 20.40 -6.63
N LYS A 8 -0.29 19.27 -6.69
CA LYS A 8 -1.61 19.18 -7.34
C LYS A 8 -2.67 20.09 -6.74
N ASP A 9 -2.59 20.35 -5.44
CA ASP A 9 -3.53 21.25 -4.75
C ASP A 9 -3.28 22.69 -5.15
N VAL A 10 -2.02 23.08 -5.33
CA VAL A 10 -1.60 24.39 -5.82
C VAL A 10 -2.05 24.60 -7.27
N GLU A 11 -1.82 23.62 -8.14
CA GLU A 11 -2.28 23.66 -9.55
C GLU A 11 -3.80 23.78 -9.67
N ASN A 12 -4.57 23.15 -8.78
CA ASN A 12 -6.01 23.27 -8.75
C ASN A 12 -6.48 24.67 -8.36
N VAL A 13 -5.75 25.36 -7.49
CA VAL A 13 -6.02 26.75 -7.10
C VAL A 13 -5.68 27.70 -8.26
N GLU A 14 -4.57 27.43 -8.96
CA GLU A 14 -4.17 28.17 -10.16
C GLU A 14 -5.24 28.05 -11.27
N LYS A 15 -5.69 26.85 -11.58
CA LYS A 15 -6.77 26.60 -12.57
C LYS A 15 -8.07 27.29 -12.26
N LYS A 16 -8.33 27.58 -10.97
CA LYS A 16 -9.48 28.37 -10.51
C LYS A 16 -9.24 29.89 -10.55
N GLY A 17 -8.05 30.32 -10.99
CA GLY A 17 -7.68 31.73 -11.05
C GLY A 17 -7.50 32.40 -9.69
N GLN A 18 -7.33 31.62 -8.62
CA GLN A 18 -7.15 32.14 -7.27
C GLN A 18 -5.66 32.38 -7.02
N LYS A 19 -5.32 33.54 -6.47
CA LYS A 19 -3.96 33.91 -6.11
C LYS A 19 -3.61 33.67 -4.63
N VAL A 20 -4.61 33.29 -3.82
CA VAL A 20 -4.43 33.02 -2.40
C VAL A 20 -4.96 31.62 -2.07
N PHE A 21 -4.13 30.84 -1.44
CA PHE A 21 -4.49 29.51 -0.92
C PHE A 21 -4.66 29.62 0.60
N TYR A 22 -5.91 29.50 1.07
CA TYR A 22 -6.19 29.57 2.50
C TYR A 22 -5.85 28.26 3.20
N ILE A 23 -5.07 28.36 4.26
CA ILE A 23 -4.61 27.23 5.07
C ILE A 23 -5.00 27.43 6.52
N ASP A 24 -5.16 26.36 7.27
CA ASP A 24 -5.35 26.38 8.71
C ASP A 24 -4.06 26.03 9.47
N SER A 25 -4.07 26.24 10.78
CA SER A 25 -2.90 25.98 11.66
C SER A 25 -2.48 24.50 11.70
N ASN A 26 -3.32 23.58 11.21
CA ASN A 26 -3.06 22.14 11.14
C ASN A 26 -2.60 21.68 9.75
N THR A 27 -2.28 22.61 8.86
CA THR A 27 -1.88 22.30 7.49
C THR A 27 -0.36 22.16 7.37
N ILE A 28 0.09 21.08 6.72
CA ILE A 28 1.49 20.86 6.36
C ILE A 28 1.63 21.09 4.86
N ILE A 29 2.52 22.00 4.46
CA ILE A 29 2.80 22.30 3.05
C ILE A 29 4.12 21.63 2.68
N THR A 30 4.11 20.80 1.63
CA THR A 30 5.32 20.16 1.13
C THR A 30 6.27 21.19 0.51
N PRO A 31 7.61 20.98 0.54
CA PRO A 31 8.56 21.88 -0.12
C PRO A 31 8.22 22.11 -1.58
N SER A 32 7.91 21.05 -2.33
CA SER A 32 7.53 21.12 -3.74
C SER A 32 6.24 21.94 -3.98
N ALA A 33 5.26 21.89 -3.05
CA ALA A 33 4.06 22.73 -3.14
C ALA A 33 4.37 24.21 -2.90
N LYS A 34 5.34 24.54 -2.04
CA LYS A 34 5.82 25.92 -1.84
C LYS A 34 6.48 26.47 -3.10
N ASP A 35 7.31 25.65 -3.75
CA ASP A 35 8.00 26.05 -4.98
C ASP A 35 7.01 26.24 -6.14
N ALA A 36 6.02 25.35 -6.26
CA ALA A 36 4.94 25.46 -7.25
C ALA A 36 4.08 26.71 -6.99
N ALA A 37 3.70 27.00 -5.75
CA ALA A 37 2.94 28.19 -5.41
C ALA A 37 3.71 29.48 -5.78
N LYS A 38 5.01 29.51 -5.49
CA LYS A 38 5.88 30.61 -5.85
C LYS A 38 5.99 30.81 -7.37
N ALA A 39 6.09 29.73 -8.13
CA ALA A 39 6.13 29.76 -9.59
C ALA A 39 4.82 30.26 -10.21
N CYS A 40 3.67 29.92 -9.60
CA CYS A 40 2.32 30.31 -10.05
C CYS A 40 1.84 31.66 -9.45
N GLY A 41 2.65 32.31 -8.60
CA GLY A 41 2.27 33.55 -7.93
C GLY A 41 1.11 33.40 -6.94
N ILE A 42 1.03 32.25 -6.26
CA ILE A 42 0.01 31.91 -5.26
C ILE A 42 0.62 32.09 -3.87
N GLU A 43 -0.07 32.84 -3.00
CA GLU A 43 0.32 33.05 -1.61
C GLU A 43 -0.52 32.16 -0.67
N PHE A 44 0.13 31.60 0.36
CA PHE A 44 -0.55 30.89 1.44
C PHE A 44 -0.96 31.88 2.53
N SER A 45 -2.26 31.91 2.89
CA SER A 45 -2.80 32.78 3.94
C SER A 45 -3.54 31.98 5.00
N THR A 46 -3.39 32.37 6.26
CA THR A 46 -4.14 31.81 7.38
C THR A 46 -5.42 32.62 7.69
N GLU A 47 -5.58 33.78 7.05
CA GLU A 47 -6.75 34.64 7.23
C GLU A 47 -7.83 34.31 6.20
N THR A 48 -9.01 33.84 6.65
CA THR A 48 -10.17 33.69 5.79
C THR A 48 -10.87 35.02 5.56
N PRO A 49 -11.25 35.39 4.32
CA PRO A 49 -12.04 36.59 4.09
C PRO A 49 -13.41 36.43 4.78
N VAL A 50 -13.71 37.36 5.66
CA VAL A 50 -15.04 37.45 6.30
C VAL A 50 -16.05 37.89 5.26
N CYS A 51 -16.76 36.95 4.65
CA CYS A 51 -17.97 37.22 3.92
C CYS A 51 -19.17 36.77 4.75
N ALA A 52 -20.06 37.72 5.01
CA ALA A 52 -21.21 37.61 5.86
C ALA A 52 -22.26 36.58 5.39
N ALA A 53 -22.74 35.81 6.37
CA ALA A 53 -24.06 35.24 6.57
C ALA A 53 -24.71 34.37 5.50
N LYS A 54 -24.92 33.07 5.84
CA LYS A 54 -26.24 32.54 6.17
C LYS A 54 -26.11 31.22 6.94
N THR A 55 -26.79 31.21 8.07
CA THR A 55 -27.05 30.12 8.99
C THR A 55 -27.70 28.92 8.33
N SER A 56 -27.19 27.72 8.62
CA SER A 56 -28.01 26.53 8.87
C SER A 56 -27.17 25.49 9.65
N GLU A 57 -27.65 25.27 10.80
CA GLU A 57 -27.60 24.21 11.82
C GLU A 57 -26.58 23.08 11.71
N ALA A 58 -25.96 22.92 12.85
CA ALA A 58 -25.03 21.87 13.27
C ALA A 58 -25.68 20.48 13.23
N ASN A 59 -24.94 19.52 12.68
CA ASN A 59 -25.02 18.14 13.13
C ASN A 59 -23.64 17.71 13.59
N VAL A 60 -23.53 17.63 14.90
CA VAL A 60 -22.41 17.04 15.62
C VAL A 60 -22.50 15.54 15.43
N CYS A 61 -21.61 14.96 14.63
CA CYS A 61 -21.35 13.53 14.66
C CYS A 61 -20.14 13.27 15.57
N GLU A 62 -20.42 12.78 16.77
CA GLU A 62 -19.43 12.21 17.70
C GLU A 62 -18.68 11.06 17.03
N VAL A 63 -17.36 11.22 16.94
CA VAL A 63 -16.45 10.14 16.58
C VAL A 63 -16.28 9.23 17.80
N LYS A 64 -17.01 8.13 17.83
CA LYS A 64 -16.75 7.03 18.78
C LYS A 64 -15.54 6.24 18.32
N SER A 65 -14.58 6.12 19.22
CA SER A 65 -13.30 5.48 19.05
C SER A 65 -13.40 4.01 18.61
N SER A 66 -12.55 3.63 17.67
CA SER A 66 -12.39 2.31 17.04
C SER A 66 -11.85 1.19 17.95
N GLN A 67 -11.88 1.34 19.26
CA GLN A 67 -11.45 0.29 20.20
C GLN A 67 -12.54 -0.74 20.56
N ALA A 68 -13.82 -0.48 20.24
CA ALA A 68 -14.91 -1.38 20.58
C ALA A 68 -15.06 -2.56 19.58
N GLN A 69 -14.52 -2.47 18.37
CA GLN A 69 -14.67 -3.52 17.34
C GLN A 69 -13.74 -4.73 17.51
N ALA A 70 -12.58 -4.55 18.12
CA ALA A 70 -11.66 -5.68 18.38
C ALA A 70 -12.14 -6.62 19.48
N CYS A 71 -12.91 -6.11 20.47
CA CYS A 71 -13.47 -6.95 21.55
C CYS A 71 -14.74 -7.69 21.10
N ALA A 72 -15.55 -7.12 20.19
CA ALA A 72 -16.77 -7.76 19.69
C ALA A 72 -16.46 -8.97 18.78
N ALA A 73 -15.34 -8.93 18.05
CA ALA A 73 -14.93 -10.06 17.19
C ALA A 73 -14.46 -11.28 17.99
N LYS A 74 -13.79 -11.08 19.14
CA LYS A 74 -13.37 -12.19 20.01
C LYS A 74 -14.54 -12.90 20.66
N ASN A 75 -15.52 -12.17 21.19
CA ASN A 75 -16.70 -12.75 21.82
C ASN A 75 -17.57 -13.52 20.81
N SER A 76 -17.59 -13.11 19.54
CA SER A 76 -18.37 -13.80 18.49
C SER A 76 -17.72 -15.10 18.04
N CYS A 77 -16.39 -15.22 18.09
CA CYS A 77 -15.69 -16.48 17.78
C CYS A 77 -15.88 -17.53 18.89
N GLU A 78 -15.92 -17.12 20.16
CA GLU A 78 -16.16 -18.02 21.29
C GLU A 78 -17.61 -18.53 21.31
N GLU A 79 -18.60 -17.72 20.95
CA GLU A 79 -19.99 -18.14 20.81
C GLU A 79 -20.18 -19.14 19.65
N ILE A 80 -19.50 -18.95 18.53
CA ILE A 80 -19.52 -19.88 17.39
C ILE A 80 -18.81 -21.19 17.76
N ALA A 81 -17.64 -21.11 18.40
CA ALA A 81 -16.90 -22.29 18.87
C ALA A 81 -17.68 -23.11 19.91
N SER A 82 -18.38 -22.44 20.84
CA SER A 82 -19.21 -23.12 21.82
C SER A 82 -20.48 -23.77 21.22
N SER A 83 -20.99 -23.22 20.13
CA SER A 83 -22.13 -23.78 19.40
C SER A 83 -21.71 -25.00 18.56
N LEU A 84 -20.50 -24.97 17.99
CA LEU A 84 -19.91 -26.12 17.28
C LEU A 84 -19.55 -27.29 18.24
N ALA A 85 -19.03 -26.97 19.42
CA ALA A 85 -18.66 -27.98 20.42
C ALA A 85 -19.87 -28.74 20.96
N LYS A 86 -21.05 -28.13 20.97
CA LYS A 86 -22.33 -28.78 21.36
C LYS A 86 -22.95 -29.66 20.28
N ALA A 87 -22.47 -29.56 19.04
CA ALA A 87 -23.00 -30.26 17.86
C ALA A 87 -22.29 -31.59 17.58
N SER A 88 -21.32 -32.00 18.39
CA SER A 88 -20.48 -33.18 18.12
C SER A 88 -21.09 -34.55 18.42
N ASP A 89 -22.36 -34.62 18.80
CA ASP A 89 -23.03 -35.90 19.13
C ASP A 89 -24.21 -36.27 18.24
N GLY A 90 -24.18 -35.94 16.97
CA GLY A 90 -25.17 -36.39 16.00
C GLY A 90 -25.07 -35.62 14.70
N GLY A 91 -24.80 -36.31 13.63
CA GLY A 91 -24.67 -35.89 12.24
C GLY A 91 -24.80 -34.40 11.90
N ILE A 92 -23.87 -33.88 11.16
CA ILE A 92 -23.87 -32.51 10.69
C ILE A 92 -25.15 -32.23 9.91
N ASP A 93 -26.06 -31.45 10.49
CA ASP A 93 -27.32 -31.07 9.85
C ASP A 93 -27.05 -29.92 8.85
N THR A 94 -27.64 -30.06 7.66
CA THR A 94 -27.53 -29.08 6.55
C THR A 94 -28.00 -27.69 6.99
N ASP A 95 -29.02 -27.64 7.86
CA ASP A 95 -29.53 -26.37 8.40
C ASP A 95 -28.52 -25.67 9.34
N MET A 96 -27.74 -26.46 10.07
CA MET A 96 -26.69 -25.94 10.94
C MET A 96 -25.52 -25.40 10.14
N ILE A 97 -25.10 -26.10 9.08
CA ILE A 97 -24.09 -25.62 8.12
C ILE A 97 -24.55 -24.28 7.52
N TYR A 98 -25.78 -24.19 7.07
CA TYR A 98 -26.33 -22.97 6.48
C TYR A 98 -26.36 -21.81 7.49
N LYS A 99 -26.76 -22.04 8.73
CA LYS A 99 -26.77 -21.01 9.79
C LYS A 99 -25.38 -20.51 10.14
N VAL A 100 -24.38 -21.40 10.20
CA VAL A 100 -22.99 -21.04 10.44
C VAL A 100 -22.44 -20.24 9.25
N PHE A 101 -22.66 -20.70 8.03
CA PHE A 101 -22.25 -19.96 6.83
C PHE A 101 -22.89 -18.57 6.75
N LYS A 102 -24.20 -18.48 7.01
CA LYS A 102 -24.90 -17.19 7.02
C LYS A 102 -24.37 -16.27 8.10
N ALA A 103 -24.12 -16.75 9.30
CA ALA A 103 -23.53 -15.96 10.38
C ALA A 103 -22.11 -15.48 10.05
N MET A 104 -21.32 -16.29 9.34
CA MET A 104 -20.00 -15.93 8.86
C MET A 104 -20.07 -14.89 7.73
N MET A 105 -21.05 -14.99 6.83
CA MET A 105 -21.32 -13.99 5.79
C MET A 105 -21.75 -12.65 6.40
N ASP A 106 -22.73 -12.66 7.29
CA ASP A 106 -23.30 -11.47 7.93
C ASP A 106 -22.22 -10.71 8.77
N LYS A 107 -21.20 -11.42 9.26
CA LYS A 107 -20.06 -10.86 10.00
C LYS A 107 -18.83 -10.57 9.13
N GLY A 108 -18.90 -10.78 7.82
CA GLY A 108 -17.79 -10.54 6.89
C GLY A 108 -16.59 -11.49 7.06
N LEU A 109 -16.72 -12.54 7.89
CA LEU A 109 -15.64 -13.50 8.16
C LEU A 109 -15.35 -14.41 6.96
N LEU A 110 -16.35 -14.62 6.08
CA LEU A 110 -16.20 -15.40 4.86
C LEU A 110 -15.34 -14.73 3.78
N ASN A 111 -15.28 -13.41 3.77
CA ASN A 111 -14.49 -12.70 2.76
C ASN A 111 -13.00 -13.06 2.87
N GLY A 112 -12.45 -13.15 4.08
CA GLY A 112 -11.06 -13.57 4.28
C GLY A 112 -10.82 -15.05 3.90
N ILE A 113 -11.81 -15.92 4.03
CA ILE A 113 -11.73 -17.33 3.63
C ILE A 113 -11.86 -17.45 2.10
N LEU A 114 -12.81 -16.75 1.49
CA LEU A 114 -12.98 -16.70 0.03
C LEU A 114 -11.76 -16.10 -0.66
N ASP A 115 -11.15 -15.04 -0.08
CA ASP A 115 -9.90 -14.47 -0.57
C ASP A 115 -8.72 -15.44 -0.48
N SER A 116 -8.69 -16.34 0.51
CA SER A 116 -7.67 -17.40 0.60
C SER A 116 -7.85 -18.50 -0.46
N PHE A 117 -9.07 -18.70 -0.95
CA PHE A 117 -9.38 -19.58 -2.09
C PHE A 117 -9.32 -18.86 -3.44
N SER A 118 -9.29 -17.53 -3.46
CA SER A 118 -9.07 -16.78 -4.68
C SER A 118 -7.62 -17.02 -5.12
N ASN A 119 -7.42 -17.23 -6.42
CA ASN A 119 -6.07 -17.40 -7.01
C ASN A 119 -5.30 -16.07 -7.05
N LYS A 120 -5.64 -15.13 -6.16
CA LYS A 120 -4.98 -13.82 -6.07
C LYS A 120 -3.59 -13.99 -5.45
N PRO A 121 -2.61 -13.25 -5.96
CA PRO A 121 -1.23 -13.33 -5.47
C PRO A 121 -1.06 -12.73 -4.06
N TYR A 122 -2.02 -11.97 -3.57
CA TYR A 122 -2.01 -11.38 -2.21
C TYR A 122 -3.41 -10.99 -1.75
N ILE A 123 -3.57 -10.80 -0.45
CA ILE A 123 -4.77 -10.24 0.16
C ILE A 123 -4.59 -8.71 0.26
N ALA A 124 -5.60 -7.98 -0.23
CA ALA A 124 -5.63 -6.53 -0.16
C ALA A 124 -7.01 -6.01 0.26
N GLU A 125 -7.01 -4.96 1.04
CA GLU A 125 -8.20 -4.13 1.33
C GLU A 125 -8.14 -2.90 0.43
N VAL A 126 -9.24 -2.61 -0.26
CA VAL A 126 -9.34 -1.46 -1.18
C VAL A 126 -10.53 -0.61 -0.80
N ASP A 127 -10.28 0.67 -0.57
CA ASP A 127 -11.32 1.68 -0.31
C ASP A 127 -11.81 2.29 -1.63
N PRO A 128 -13.09 2.72 -1.73
CA PRO A 128 -13.60 3.41 -2.91
C PRO A 128 -12.82 4.66 -3.33
N CYS A 129 -12.08 5.29 -2.43
CA CYS A 129 -11.19 6.41 -2.75
C CYS A 129 -9.88 5.99 -3.46
N GLY A 130 -9.66 4.67 -3.68
CA GLY A 130 -8.44 4.13 -4.28
C GLY A 130 -7.33 3.79 -3.28
N LEU A 131 -7.54 3.98 -1.95
CA LEU A 131 -6.59 3.49 -0.95
C LEU A 131 -6.53 1.96 -1.01
N LYS A 132 -5.33 1.42 -1.13
CA LYS A 132 -5.06 -0.03 -1.14
C LYS A 132 -4.08 -0.39 -0.03
N VAL A 133 -4.45 -1.37 0.79
CA VAL A 133 -3.58 -1.92 1.84
C VAL A 133 -3.34 -3.39 1.54
N VAL A 134 -2.11 -3.74 1.18
CA VAL A 134 -1.71 -5.12 0.90
C VAL A 134 -1.15 -5.77 2.16
N ARG A 135 -1.61 -6.97 2.47
CA ARG A 135 -1.10 -7.77 3.60
C ARG A 135 0.18 -8.47 3.19
N GLY A 136 1.33 -7.92 3.57
CA GLY A 136 2.65 -8.40 3.16
C GLY A 136 2.92 -9.88 3.47
N SER A 137 2.33 -10.41 4.56
CA SER A 137 2.42 -11.85 4.91
C SER A 137 1.65 -12.77 3.97
N SER A 138 0.73 -12.24 3.16
CA SER A 138 -0.08 -13.00 2.22
C SER A 138 0.49 -13.03 0.80
N VAL A 139 1.54 -12.25 0.53
CA VAL A 139 2.14 -12.11 -0.80
C VAL A 139 2.76 -13.42 -1.24
N LYS A 140 2.26 -13.97 -2.34
CA LYS A 140 2.80 -15.17 -3.01
C LYS A 140 3.76 -14.70 -4.07
N MET A 141 5.01 -15.10 -3.93
CA MET A 141 6.08 -14.70 -4.86
C MET A 141 6.05 -15.58 -6.10
N GLU A 142 6.32 -14.99 -7.25
CA GLU A 142 6.48 -15.67 -8.55
C GLU A 142 7.94 -15.67 -8.96
N VAL A 143 8.35 -16.66 -9.75
CA VAL A 143 9.73 -16.74 -10.27
C VAL A 143 9.94 -15.63 -11.29
N LEU A 144 11.01 -14.86 -11.13
CA LEU A 144 11.47 -13.94 -12.17
C LEU A 144 12.35 -14.70 -13.16
N ASP A 145 11.99 -14.65 -14.43
CA ASP A 145 12.82 -15.22 -15.49
C ASP A 145 14.04 -14.30 -15.72
N THR A 146 15.20 -14.75 -15.30
CA THR A 146 16.48 -14.07 -15.49
C THR A 146 17.23 -14.59 -16.73
N GLY A 147 16.65 -15.57 -17.44
CA GLY A 147 17.32 -16.31 -18.51
C GLY A 147 18.15 -17.51 -18.01
N ASN A 148 18.30 -17.68 -16.72
CA ASN A 148 18.99 -18.82 -16.09
C ASN A 148 18.04 -19.53 -15.09
N PRO A 149 17.57 -20.75 -15.37
CA PRO A 149 16.61 -21.46 -14.51
C PRO A 149 17.17 -21.86 -13.13
N SER A 150 18.47 -21.73 -12.93
CA SER A 150 19.11 -22.02 -11.62
C SER A 150 19.06 -20.81 -10.67
N ASP A 151 18.74 -19.63 -11.17
CA ASP A 151 18.67 -18.41 -10.36
C ASP A 151 17.43 -18.44 -9.46
N LYS A 152 17.65 -18.10 -8.21
CA LYS A 152 16.56 -18.01 -7.22
C LYS A 152 16.16 -16.57 -7.04
N VAL A 153 15.44 -16.06 -8.02
CA VAL A 153 14.88 -14.71 -8.03
C VAL A 153 13.39 -14.79 -8.08
N PHE A 154 12.73 -14.15 -7.11
CA PHE A 154 11.27 -14.15 -7.03
C PHE A 154 10.79 -12.72 -6.83
N TYR A 155 9.65 -12.41 -7.41
CA TYR A 155 9.02 -11.09 -7.28
C TYR A 155 7.51 -11.21 -7.14
N GLN A 156 6.87 -10.16 -6.68
CA GLN A 156 5.45 -9.96 -6.79
C GLN A 156 5.15 -8.47 -6.90
N GLU A 157 4.53 -8.10 -7.99
CA GLU A 157 3.98 -6.76 -8.15
C GLU A 157 2.70 -6.62 -7.32
N ILE A 158 2.61 -5.57 -6.51
CA ILE A 158 1.48 -5.31 -5.61
C ILE A 158 0.75 -4.01 -5.92
N ILE A 159 1.39 -3.11 -6.66
CA ILE A 159 0.81 -1.88 -7.20
C ILE A 159 1.11 -1.85 -8.69
N ASN A 160 0.11 -1.58 -9.51
CA ASN A 160 0.24 -1.52 -10.96
C ASN A 160 -0.82 -0.59 -11.60
N ILE A 161 -0.93 -0.63 -12.91
CA ILE A 161 -1.86 0.19 -13.68
C ILE A 161 -3.32 -0.01 -13.28
N ASP A 162 -3.70 -1.20 -12.81
CA ASP A 162 -5.08 -1.50 -12.38
C ASP A 162 -5.46 -0.72 -11.12
N ASP A 163 -4.49 -0.22 -10.37
CA ASP A 163 -4.67 0.68 -9.23
C ASP A 163 -4.84 2.16 -9.64
N GLY A 164 -4.94 2.43 -10.96
CA GLY A 164 -5.13 3.77 -11.52
C GLY A 164 -3.88 4.68 -11.42
N CYS A 165 -2.70 4.10 -11.24
CA CYS A 165 -1.43 4.83 -11.15
C CYS A 165 -0.51 4.49 -12.33
N LYS A 166 0.56 5.28 -12.52
CA LYS A 166 1.60 5.05 -13.53
C LYS A 166 2.82 4.33 -12.96
N MET A 167 2.84 4.10 -11.67
CA MET A 167 3.93 3.47 -10.97
C MET A 167 3.62 1.99 -10.80
N ASN A 168 4.62 1.13 -11.01
CA ASN A 168 4.57 -0.24 -10.53
C ASN A 168 5.39 -0.35 -9.25
N ALA A 169 4.94 -1.14 -8.30
CA ALA A 169 5.70 -1.40 -7.09
C ALA A 169 5.45 -2.82 -6.59
N GLY A 170 6.46 -3.38 -5.95
CA GLY A 170 6.38 -4.76 -5.49
C GLY A 170 7.48 -5.15 -4.54
N VAL A 171 7.59 -6.43 -4.35
CA VAL A 171 8.63 -7.06 -3.54
C VAL A 171 9.45 -7.99 -4.41
N ILE A 172 10.76 -8.00 -4.23
CA ILE A 172 11.70 -8.90 -4.89
C ILE A 172 12.60 -9.58 -3.86
N THR A 173 12.95 -10.83 -4.12
CA THR A 173 13.96 -11.57 -3.36
C THR A 173 14.98 -12.17 -4.31
N ILE A 174 16.25 -12.16 -3.91
CA ILE A 174 17.37 -12.77 -4.62
C ILE A 174 18.14 -13.64 -3.62
N GLU A 175 18.40 -14.89 -3.97
CA GLU A 175 19.12 -15.83 -3.08
C GLU A 175 20.36 -16.43 -3.78
N GLY A 176 21.55 -16.05 -3.33
CA GLY A 176 22.83 -16.66 -3.70
C GLY A 176 23.12 -16.68 -5.21
N CYS A 177 22.60 -15.71 -5.96
CA CYS A 177 22.82 -15.62 -7.40
C CYS A 177 23.05 -14.18 -7.85
N SER A 178 23.48 -14.02 -9.10
CA SER A 178 23.64 -12.74 -9.78
C SER A 178 23.26 -12.91 -11.24
N PHE A 179 22.52 -11.93 -11.79
CA PHE A 179 22.01 -11.95 -13.15
C PHE A 179 22.12 -10.56 -13.80
N ASP A 180 22.31 -10.54 -15.11
CA ASP A 180 22.38 -9.31 -15.86
C ASP A 180 20.97 -8.71 -16.07
N TRP A 181 20.90 -7.40 -15.98
CA TRP A 181 19.64 -6.66 -16.11
C TRP A 181 19.84 -5.32 -16.84
N GLU A 182 18.89 -4.96 -17.68
CA GLU A 182 18.81 -3.61 -18.24
C GLU A 182 17.49 -2.97 -17.77
N THR A 183 17.59 -1.84 -17.07
CA THR A 183 16.42 -1.15 -16.52
C THR A 183 15.54 -0.54 -17.62
N ALA A 184 14.30 -0.98 -17.75
CA ALA A 184 13.35 -0.46 -18.74
C ALA A 184 12.83 0.94 -18.40
N CYS A 185 12.83 1.31 -17.13
CA CYS A 185 12.36 2.58 -16.57
C CYS A 185 13.24 2.98 -15.39
N GLN A 186 12.90 4.08 -14.73
CA GLN A 186 13.55 4.43 -13.45
C GLN A 186 13.05 3.51 -12.35
N GLU A 187 13.96 3.03 -11.51
CA GLU A 187 13.64 2.11 -10.43
C GLU A 187 14.23 2.59 -9.11
N LEU A 188 13.47 2.46 -8.03
CA LEU A 188 13.91 2.72 -6.67
C LEU A 188 13.73 1.45 -5.85
N TYR A 189 14.80 1.01 -5.21
CA TYR A 189 14.78 -0.14 -4.30
C TYR A 189 15.04 0.31 -2.87
N TYR A 190 14.33 -0.28 -1.93
CA TYR A 190 14.61 -0.18 -0.50
C TYR A 190 14.87 -1.58 0.04
N VAL A 191 16.09 -1.82 0.53
CA VAL A 191 16.49 -3.13 1.06
C VAL A 191 15.85 -3.34 2.42
N ILE A 192 14.99 -4.36 2.53
CA ILE A 192 14.30 -4.73 3.77
C ILE A 192 15.19 -5.67 4.59
N GLU A 193 15.77 -6.69 3.92
CA GLU A 193 16.57 -7.73 4.56
C GLU A 193 17.74 -8.12 3.66
N GLY A 194 18.86 -8.54 4.26
CA GLY A 194 20.02 -9.09 3.57
C GLY A 194 20.86 -8.05 2.85
N THR A 195 21.54 -8.51 1.79
CA THR A 195 22.53 -7.71 1.06
C THR A 195 22.22 -7.72 -0.43
N LEU A 196 21.95 -6.54 -0.99
CA LEU A 196 21.86 -6.34 -2.45
C LEU A 196 23.23 -5.95 -2.99
N THR A 197 23.71 -6.66 -4.01
CA THR A 197 24.88 -6.27 -4.79
C THR A 197 24.45 -5.81 -6.19
N VAL A 198 25.06 -4.74 -6.64
CA VAL A 198 24.84 -4.17 -7.98
C VAL A 198 26.19 -3.98 -8.62
N THR A 199 26.42 -4.63 -9.75
CA THR A 199 27.66 -4.51 -10.50
C THR A 199 27.42 -3.67 -11.74
N VAL A 200 28.20 -2.59 -11.91
CA VAL A 200 28.19 -1.70 -13.06
C VAL A 200 29.63 -1.54 -13.54
N ASP A 201 29.89 -1.87 -14.81
CA ASP A 201 31.24 -1.77 -15.41
C ASP A 201 32.35 -2.45 -14.56
N GLY A 202 32.03 -3.60 -13.99
CA GLY A 202 32.94 -4.37 -13.14
C GLY A 202 33.10 -3.85 -11.71
N LYS A 203 32.50 -2.72 -11.36
CA LYS A 203 32.49 -2.20 -9.99
C LYS A 203 31.27 -2.66 -9.24
N ILE A 204 31.48 -3.22 -8.05
CA ILE A 204 30.42 -3.72 -7.17
C ILE A 204 30.03 -2.64 -6.18
N TYR A 205 28.76 -2.34 -6.11
CA TYR A 205 28.10 -1.53 -5.07
C TYR A 205 27.29 -2.45 -4.19
N THR A 206 27.33 -2.21 -2.90
CA THR A 206 26.65 -3.05 -1.90
C THR A 206 25.68 -2.18 -1.11
N ALA A 207 24.44 -2.65 -0.98
CA ALA A 207 23.42 -2.05 -0.15
C ALA A 207 22.90 -3.06 0.88
N HIS A 208 22.75 -2.62 2.11
CA HIS A 208 22.29 -3.43 3.25
C HIS A 208 20.87 -3.04 3.67
N SER A 209 20.29 -3.81 4.57
CA SER A 209 19.00 -3.50 5.17
C SER A 209 18.93 -2.05 5.65
N GLY A 210 17.91 -1.31 5.18
CA GLY A 210 17.71 0.12 5.43
C GLY A 210 18.26 1.04 4.33
N ASP A 211 19.08 0.55 3.41
CA ASP A 211 19.61 1.33 2.30
C ASP A 211 18.61 1.45 1.15
N SER A 212 18.73 2.53 0.40
CA SER A 212 17.98 2.78 -0.83
C SER A 212 18.92 2.86 -2.03
N VAL A 213 18.50 2.30 -3.15
CA VAL A 213 19.26 2.29 -4.40
C VAL A 213 18.36 2.81 -5.53
N PHE A 214 18.84 3.78 -6.27
CA PHE A 214 18.16 4.31 -7.45
C PHE A 214 18.87 3.85 -8.73
N PHE A 215 18.08 3.38 -9.67
CA PHE A 215 18.54 2.96 -10.99
C PHE A 215 17.94 3.87 -12.05
N PRO A 216 18.79 4.55 -12.86
CA PRO A 216 18.30 5.31 -14.01
C PRO A 216 17.80 4.36 -15.11
N LYS A 217 16.88 4.83 -15.95
CA LYS A 217 16.41 4.10 -17.11
C LYS A 217 17.57 3.78 -18.06
N GLY A 218 17.60 2.54 -18.58
CA GLY A 218 18.60 2.07 -19.54
C GLY A 218 19.95 1.73 -18.91
N ALA A 219 20.03 1.62 -17.58
CA ALA A 219 21.24 1.17 -16.92
C ALA A 219 21.45 -0.32 -17.18
N LYS A 220 22.66 -0.68 -17.64
CA LYS A 220 23.11 -2.07 -17.78
C LYS A 220 23.92 -2.44 -16.56
N LEU A 221 23.46 -3.44 -15.83
CA LEU A 221 24.06 -3.83 -14.55
C LEU A 221 23.80 -5.31 -14.28
N ALA A 222 24.49 -5.86 -13.30
CA ALA A 222 24.13 -7.15 -12.74
C ALA A 222 23.59 -6.95 -11.32
N PHE A 223 22.38 -7.47 -11.08
CA PHE A 223 21.82 -7.63 -9.75
C PHE A 223 22.31 -8.90 -9.10
N GLY A 224 22.48 -8.89 -7.77
CA GLY A 224 22.84 -10.10 -7.05
C GLY A 224 22.62 -9.98 -5.55
N SER A 225 22.74 -11.13 -4.91
CA SER A 225 22.86 -11.24 -3.46
C SER A 225 23.78 -12.41 -3.13
N PRO A 226 24.77 -12.23 -2.24
CA PRO A 226 25.65 -13.31 -1.83
C PRO A 226 24.95 -14.32 -0.90
N ASP A 227 23.89 -13.88 -0.23
CA ASP A 227 23.09 -14.63 0.72
C ASP A 227 21.62 -14.67 0.30
N LYS A 228 20.76 -13.98 1.04
CA LYS A 228 19.35 -13.79 0.72
C LYS A 228 19.00 -12.33 0.93
N MET A 229 18.50 -11.69 -0.11
CA MET A 229 18.04 -10.31 -0.08
C MET A 229 16.54 -10.25 -0.27
N LYS A 230 15.90 -9.30 0.41
CA LYS A 230 14.51 -8.88 0.17
C LYS A 230 14.47 -7.36 0.07
N ALA A 231 13.87 -6.87 -1.00
CA ALA A 231 13.69 -5.44 -1.20
C ALA A 231 12.24 -5.12 -1.63
N PHE A 232 11.80 -3.93 -1.26
CA PHE A 232 10.65 -3.29 -1.90
C PHE A 232 11.15 -2.46 -3.07
N TYR A 233 10.50 -2.55 -4.21
CA TYR A 233 10.83 -1.75 -5.39
C TYR A 233 9.65 -0.91 -5.84
N ALA A 234 9.96 0.21 -6.48
CA ALA A 234 9.01 1.03 -7.22
C ALA A 234 9.64 1.46 -8.54
N THR A 235 8.86 1.44 -9.62
CA THR A 235 9.30 1.79 -10.97
C THR A 235 8.39 2.87 -11.55
N TYR A 236 8.98 3.76 -12.39
CA TYR A 236 8.25 4.90 -12.96
C TYR A 236 8.72 5.24 -14.36
#